data_2a2a23e0dbd5ecc7bdc0a20b8553f41a
#
_entry.id   2a2a23e0dbd5ecc7bdc0a20b8553f41a
#
_cell.length_a   1.000
_cell.length_b   1.000
_cell.length_c   1.000
_cell.angle_alpha   90.00
_cell.angle_beta   90.00
_cell.angle_gamma   90.00
#
_symmetry.space_group_name_H-M   'P 1'
#
loop_
_entity.id
_entity.type
_entity.pdbx_description
1 polymer ?
#
loop_
_entity_poly.entity_id
_entity_poly.type
_entity_poly.pdbx_seq_one_letter_code
_entity_poly.pdbx_strand_id
1 'polypeptide(L)'
;FSSSLSPPLPSPLRGSLQKNIDTLPLHNFSPGPTSLPKPVMKRIADEMQSSVAAGNVSPMELSHRSPEFNQIKDNAEASLRRLFDLNHDDFEILFMHGGGHGQFAAVPLNLSIDDNSTAHYFVTGTWSHRASSEGSKYCQITTKGRVEGWWEPTFLLPEDVPTPETTGLGATKRPSYAYLCSNETVNGIEYFDLPDLSHLQVPLVVDMSSDMGTKVVDFNKVDVAFACAPKNLGIPGLTIVVARKEL
;
A
#
# COMPACT_ATOMS: atom_id res chain seq x y z
N PHE A 1 3.32 33.62 -13.83
CA PHE A 1 2.09 33.70 -13.03
C PHE A 1 2.37 34.56 -11.81
N SER A 2 1.87 35.81 -11.83
CA SER A 2 1.95 36.74 -10.73
C SER A 2 0.87 36.35 -9.71
N SER A 3 1.29 35.86 -8.55
CA SER A 3 0.41 35.64 -7.40
C SER A 3 0.03 36.99 -6.81
N SER A 4 -1.20 37.45 -7.05
CA SER A 4 -1.80 38.53 -6.31
C SER A 4 -2.06 38.07 -4.89
N LEU A 5 -1.12 38.36 -3.98
CA LEU A 5 -1.34 38.19 -2.55
C LEU A 5 -2.45 39.18 -2.14
N SER A 6 -3.51 38.65 -1.55
CA SER A 6 -4.55 39.49 -0.94
C SER A 6 -3.94 40.45 0.09
N PRO A 7 -4.42 41.69 0.19
CA PRO A 7 -3.87 42.64 1.16
C PRO A 7 -4.00 42.10 2.58
N PRO A 8 -3.01 42.32 3.46
CA PRO A 8 -3.06 41.85 4.83
C PRO A 8 -4.24 42.46 5.59
N LEU A 9 -4.94 41.67 6.37
CA LEU A 9 -6.03 42.12 7.23
C LEU A 9 -5.55 43.16 8.24
N PRO A 10 -6.42 44.14 8.64
CA PRO A 10 -6.08 45.15 9.64
C PRO A 10 -5.66 44.48 10.97
N SER A 11 -4.68 45.06 11.62
CA SER A 11 -3.97 44.57 12.81
C SER A 11 -4.86 44.09 13.98
N PRO A 12 -5.97 44.73 14.36
CA PRO A 12 -6.85 44.28 15.44
C PRO A 12 -7.63 42.99 15.10
N LEU A 13 -8.06 42.84 13.84
CA LEU A 13 -8.77 41.65 13.38
C LEU A 13 -7.83 40.42 13.26
N ARG A 14 -6.56 40.69 12.91
CA ARG A 14 -5.56 39.62 12.82
C ARG A 14 -5.29 38.96 14.16
N GLY A 15 -5.19 39.75 15.24
CA GLY A 15 -4.96 39.21 16.59
C GLY A 15 -6.12 38.42 17.15
N SER A 16 -7.36 38.81 16.87
CA SER A 16 -8.55 38.06 17.34
C SER A 16 -8.80 36.81 16.52
N LEU A 17 -8.58 36.82 15.21
CA LEU A 17 -8.68 35.67 14.34
C LEU A 17 -7.59 34.64 14.68
N GLN A 18 -6.36 35.10 14.90
CA GLN A 18 -5.25 34.19 15.27
C GLN A 18 -5.54 33.46 16.59
N LYS A 19 -6.00 34.19 17.62
CA LYS A 19 -6.37 33.55 18.89
C LYS A 19 -7.50 32.53 18.75
N ASN A 20 -8.47 32.79 17.88
CA ASN A 20 -9.57 31.85 17.64
C ASN A 20 -9.10 30.62 16.86
N ILE A 21 -8.19 30.79 15.91
CA ILE A 21 -7.61 29.67 15.14
C ILE A 21 -6.77 28.78 16.05
N ASP A 22 -5.96 29.37 16.93
CA ASP A 22 -5.08 28.62 17.85
C ASP A 22 -5.87 27.79 18.90
N THR A 23 -7.15 28.09 19.11
CA THR A 23 -8.03 27.36 20.04
C THR A 23 -8.90 26.31 19.37
N LEU A 24 -8.98 26.28 18.04
CA LEU A 24 -9.76 25.28 17.32
C LEU A 24 -8.97 23.96 17.23
N PRO A 25 -9.63 22.82 17.41
CA PRO A 25 -9.01 21.54 17.20
C PRO A 25 -8.58 21.42 15.72
N LEU A 26 -7.30 21.11 15.50
CA LEU A 26 -6.80 20.86 14.17
C LEU A 26 -7.28 19.49 13.70
N HIS A 27 -8.06 19.44 12.64
CA HIS A 27 -8.48 18.22 11.97
C HIS A 27 -7.60 17.99 10.75
N ASN A 28 -6.94 16.83 10.71
CA ASN A 28 -6.11 16.42 9.59
C ASN A 28 -6.93 15.55 8.62
N PHE A 29 -7.18 16.06 7.42
CA PHE A 29 -7.84 15.37 6.32
C PHE A 29 -6.86 15.02 5.18
N SER A 30 -5.57 14.97 5.47
CA SER A 30 -4.56 14.61 4.46
C SER A 30 -4.77 13.18 3.95
N PRO A 31 -4.54 12.92 2.66
CA PRO A 31 -4.72 11.60 2.07
C PRO A 31 -3.65 10.58 2.50
N GLY A 32 -2.62 11.03 3.19
CA GLY A 32 -1.51 10.26 3.75
C GLY A 32 -0.23 11.09 3.84
N PRO A 33 0.48 11.01 4.99
CA PRO A 33 0.15 10.25 6.21
C PRO A 33 -1.15 10.72 6.86
N THR A 34 -1.94 9.75 7.33
CA THR A 34 -3.21 10.03 8.01
C THR A 34 -3.00 10.29 9.51
N SER A 35 -4.03 10.81 10.17
CA SER A 35 -4.01 10.98 11.62
C SER A 35 -3.98 9.62 12.32
N LEU A 36 -3.03 9.43 13.22
CA LEU A 36 -3.02 8.27 14.12
C LEU A 36 -4.06 8.43 15.23
N PRO A 37 -4.67 7.34 15.71
CA PRO A 37 -5.54 7.38 16.87
C PRO A 37 -4.80 7.93 18.09
N LYS A 38 -5.45 8.81 18.88
CA LYS A 38 -4.85 9.42 20.07
C LYS A 38 -4.25 8.39 21.06
N PRO A 39 -4.89 7.24 21.35
CA PRO A 39 -4.29 6.21 22.21
C PRO A 39 -2.97 5.66 21.66
N VAL A 40 -2.85 5.50 20.33
CA VAL A 40 -1.62 5.04 19.67
C VAL A 40 -0.51 6.08 19.82
N MET A 41 -0.82 7.35 19.57
CA MET A 41 0.13 8.45 19.75
C MET A 41 0.64 8.56 21.20
N LYS A 42 -0.30 8.41 22.15
CA LYS A 42 0.06 8.41 23.57
C LYS A 42 1.01 7.24 23.91
N ARG A 43 0.67 6.04 23.45
CA ARG A 43 1.50 4.85 23.69
C ARG A 43 2.90 5.00 23.11
N ILE A 44 3.04 5.52 21.89
CA ILE A 44 4.34 5.81 21.28
C ILE A 44 5.15 6.77 22.16
N ALA A 45 4.54 7.87 22.60
CA ALA A 45 5.22 8.85 23.45
C ALA A 45 5.63 8.25 24.80
N ASP A 46 4.76 7.48 25.44
CA ASP A 46 5.03 6.81 26.72
C ASP A 46 6.17 5.80 26.60
N GLU A 47 6.21 5.00 25.53
CA GLU A 47 7.27 4.03 25.28
C GLU A 47 8.63 4.71 25.05
N MET A 48 8.67 5.82 24.30
CA MET A 48 9.89 6.60 24.09
C MET A 48 10.41 7.20 25.40
N GLN A 49 9.54 7.81 26.19
CA GLN A 49 9.92 8.45 27.45
C GLN A 49 10.32 7.44 28.52
N SER A 50 9.62 6.32 28.65
CA SER A 50 9.92 5.31 29.67
C SER A 50 11.25 4.63 29.42
N SER A 51 11.62 4.39 28.18
CA SER A 51 12.93 3.83 27.83
C SER A 51 14.06 4.73 28.28
N VAL A 52 13.97 6.02 27.98
CA VAL A 52 14.98 7.01 28.40
C VAL A 52 15.02 7.17 29.93
N ALA A 53 13.86 7.28 30.58
CA ALA A 53 13.76 7.44 32.02
C ALA A 53 14.30 6.23 32.83
N ALA A 54 14.18 5.03 32.25
CA ALA A 54 14.73 3.80 32.82
C ALA A 54 16.22 3.61 32.54
N GLY A 55 16.87 4.52 31.83
CA GLY A 55 18.26 4.38 31.40
C GLY A 55 18.48 3.33 30.31
N ASN A 56 17.41 2.92 29.63
CA ASN A 56 17.45 1.98 28.51
C ASN A 56 17.67 2.73 27.21
N VAL A 57 18.08 1.99 26.17
CA VAL A 57 18.17 2.50 24.80
C VAL A 57 16.76 2.75 24.27
N SER A 58 16.54 3.92 23.68
CA SER A 58 15.27 4.24 23.04
C SER A 58 14.98 3.27 21.88
N PRO A 59 13.73 2.90 21.60
CA PRO A 59 13.38 2.13 20.40
C PRO A 59 13.94 2.71 19.10
N MET A 60 14.15 4.03 19.02
CA MET A 60 14.74 4.70 17.85
C MET A 60 16.25 4.49 17.71
N GLU A 61 16.93 4.06 18.78
CA GLU A 61 18.38 3.86 18.83
C GLU A 61 18.78 2.39 18.89
N LEU A 62 17.79 1.48 18.91
CA LEU A 62 18.02 0.04 18.92
C LEU A 62 18.68 -0.42 17.63
N SER A 63 19.71 -1.24 17.75
CA SER A 63 20.25 -1.95 16.61
C SER A 63 19.19 -2.91 16.05
N HIS A 64 19.01 -2.91 14.72
CA HIS A 64 18.11 -3.87 14.05
C HIS A 64 18.51 -5.35 14.25
N ARG A 65 19.69 -5.62 14.83
CA ARG A 65 20.19 -6.96 15.18
C ARG A 65 20.05 -7.28 16.67
N SER A 66 19.58 -6.33 17.48
CA SER A 66 19.44 -6.57 18.92
C SER A 66 18.23 -7.45 19.22
N PRO A 67 18.26 -8.22 20.32
CA PRO A 67 17.11 -9.00 20.76
C PRO A 67 15.86 -8.16 21.01
N GLU A 68 16.03 -6.94 21.54
CA GLU A 68 14.96 -6.00 21.84
C GLU A 68 14.25 -5.54 20.55
N PHE A 69 15.02 -5.22 19.51
CA PHE A 69 14.44 -4.88 18.20
C PHE A 69 13.71 -6.07 17.60
N ASN A 70 14.32 -7.27 17.66
CA ASN A 70 13.66 -8.49 17.16
C ASN A 70 12.34 -8.74 17.89
N GLN A 71 12.28 -8.53 19.21
CA GLN A 71 11.02 -8.66 19.95
C GLN A 71 9.94 -7.68 19.47
N ILE A 72 10.30 -6.42 19.14
CA ILE A 72 9.36 -5.44 18.58
C ILE A 72 8.86 -5.93 17.23
N LYS A 73 9.75 -6.39 16.35
CA LYS A 73 9.44 -6.93 15.02
C LYS A 73 8.51 -8.14 15.14
N ASP A 74 8.85 -9.09 15.97
CA ASP A 74 8.09 -10.34 16.15
C ASP A 74 6.69 -10.08 16.72
N ASN A 75 6.55 -9.11 17.63
CA ASN A 75 5.25 -8.67 18.15
C ASN A 75 4.40 -8.00 17.07
N ALA A 76 5.01 -7.20 16.20
CA ALA A 76 4.33 -6.56 15.08
C ALA A 76 3.85 -7.62 14.08
N GLU A 77 4.71 -8.57 13.71
CA GLU A 77 4.37 -9.67 12.83
C GLU A 77 3.22 -10.53 13.40
N ALA A 78 3.33 -10.95 14.66
CA ALA A 78 2.28 -11.72 15.33
C ALA A 78 0.93 -10.98 15.38
N SER A 79 0.97 -9.64 15.48
CA SER A 79 -0.24 -8.81 15.46
C SER A 79 -0.88 -8.76 14.09
N LEU A 80 -0.07 -8.64 13.03
CA LEU A 80 -0.56 -8.68 11.65
C LEU A 80 -1.12 -10.06 11.29
N ARG A 81 -0.46 -11.14 11.70
CA ARG A 81 -0.95 -12.51 11.50
C ARG A 81 -2.33 -12.71 12.14
N ARG A 82 -2.52 -12.25 13.37
CA ARG A 82 -3.84 -12.30 14.03
C ARG A 82 -4.88 -11.43 13.36
N LEU A 83 -4.47 -10.24 12.90
CA LEU A 83 -5.40 -9.29 12.26
C LEU A 83 -5.93 -9.81 10.93
N PHE A 84 -5.08 -10.48 10.16
CA PHE A 84 -5.38 -10.93 8.80
C PHE A 84 -5.63 -12.44 8.70
N ASP A 85 -5.65 -13.14 9.84
CA ASP A 85 -5.80 -14.62 9.90
C ASP A 85 -4.80 -15.36 9.01
N LEU A 86 -3.53 -14.92 9.06
CA LEU A 86 -2.46 -15.48 8.22
C LEU A 86 -1.80 -16.69 8.89
N ASN A 87 -1.87 -17.82 8.23
CA ASN A 87 -1.13 -19.01 8.62
C ASN A 87 0.38 -18.77 8.46
N HIS A 88 1.16 -19.16 9.47
CA HIS A 88 2.60 -19.05 9.46
C HIS A 88 3.27 -19.97 8.42
N ASP A 89 2.67 -21.08 8.12
CA ASP A 89 3.26 -22.05 7.20
C ASP A 89 3.12 -21.60 5.75
N ASP A 90 2.07 -20.86 5.42
CA ASP A 90 1.72 -20.46 4.06
C ASP A 90 2.27 -19.08 3.67
N PHE A 91 2.40 -18.17 4.64
CA PHE A 91 2.72 -16.77 4.35
C PHE A 91 3.94 -16.25 5.11
N GLU A 92 4.71 -15.42 4.43
CA GLU A 92 5.74 -14.57 5.01
C GLU A 92 5.25 -13.13 5.11
N ILE A 93 5.63 -12.43 6.20
CA ILE A 93 5.38 -11.00 6.37
C ILE A 93 6.71 -10.27 6.36
N LEU A 94 6.88 -9.37 5.41
CA LEU A 94 8.09 -8.58 5.25
C LEU A 94 7.83 -7.14 5.63
N PHE A 95 8.75 -6.56 6.39
CA PHE A 95 8.79 -5.14 6.72
C PHE A 95 9.81 -4.46 5.83
N MET A 96 9.31 -3.71 4.85
CA MET A 96 10.10 -3.08 3.80
C MET A 96 10.05 -1.56 3.91
N HIS A 97 10.88 -0.88 3.15
CA HIS A 97 10.78 0.55 2.92
C HIS A 97 10.50 0.84 1.43
N GLY A 98 10.38 2.12 1.05
CA GLY A 98 10.15 2.52 -0.35
C GLY A 98 8.69 2.75 -0.74
N GLY A 99 7.75 2.40 0.13
CA GLY A 99 6.32 2.61 -0.13
C GLY A 99 5.80 1.81 -1.32
N GLY A 100 4.64 2.21 -1.86
CA GLY A 100 4.05 1.57 -3.04
C GLY A 100 4.94 1.66 -4.28
N HIS A 101 5.62 2.79 -4.49
CA HIS A 101 6.55 2.93 -5.61
C HIS A 101 7.73 1.95 -5.53
N GLY A 102 8.23 1.68 -4.32
CA GLY A 102 9.23 0.64 -4.12
C GLY A 102 8.70 -0.74 -4.52
N GLN A 103 7.44 -1.02 -4.23
CA GLN A 103 6.81 -2.30 -4.59
C GLN A 103 6.48 -2.40 -6.08
N PHE A 104 6.16 -1.30 -6.76
CA PHE A 104 5.96 -1.31 -8.22
C PHE A 104 7.20 -1.81 -8.97
N ALA A 105 8.39 -1.55 -8.43
CA ALA A 105 9.65 -2.08 -8.96
C ALA A 105 9.99 -3.47 -8.38
N ALA A 106 9.80 -3.67 -7.07
CA ALA A 106 10.16 -4.92 -6.41
C ALA A 106 9.38 -6.12 -6.94
N VAL A 107 8.08 -5.96 -7.22
CA VAL A 107 7.23 -7.04 -7.76
C VAL A 107 7.80 -7.61 -9.06
N PRO A 108 7.98 -6.82 -10.14
CA PRO A 108 8.54 -7.37 -11.37
C PRO A 108 9.98 -7.88 -11.21
N LEU A 109 10.80 -7.25 -10.39
CA LEU A 109 12.17 -7.70 -10.13
C LEU A 109 12.26 -9.08 -9.45
N ASN A 110 11.22 -9.46 -8.69
CA ASN A 110 11.18 -10.75 -7.99
C ASN A 110 10.39 -11.81 -8.74
N LEU A 111 9.33 -11.44 -9.45
CA LEU A 111 8.43 -12.40 -10.09
C LEU A 111 8.69 -12.60 -11.59
N SER A 112 9.49 -11.75 -12.21
CA SER A 112 9.91 -11.95 -13.60
C SER A 112 11.19 -12.75 -13.65
N ILE A 113 11.16 -13.89 -14.33
CA ILE A 113 12.27 -14.87 -14.33
C ILE A 113 13.37 -14.45 -15.30
N ASP A 114 13.01 -13.82 -16.41
CA ASP A 114 13.91 -13.39 -17.49
C ASP A 114 13.36 -12.16 -18.23
N ASP A 115 14.15 -11.61 -19.15
CA ASP A 115 13.79 -10.45 -19.97
C ASP A 115 12.61 -10.70 -20.92
N ASN A 116 12.20 -11.95 -21.13
CA ASN A 116 11.03 -12.33 -21.90
C ASN A 116 9.81 -12.60 -21.03
N SER A 117 9.94 -12.43 -19.72
CA SER A 117 8.82 -12.57 -18.80
C SER A 117 7.72 -11.56 -19.12
N THR A 118 6.49 -11.97 -18.94
CA THR A 118 5.31 -11.14 -19.16
C THR A 118 4.53 -11.00 -17.87
N ALA A 119 3.86 -9.89 -17.66
CA ALA A 119 2.96 -9.68 -16.55
C ALA A 119 1.64 -9.05 -17.03
N HIS A 120 0.56 -9.35 -16.33
CA HIS A 120 -0.76 -8.82 -16.65
C HIS A 120 -1.19 -7.81 -15.60
N TYR A 121 -1.48 -6.57 -16.03
CA TYR A 121 -1.93 -5.49 -15.14
C TYR A 121 -3.38 -5.13 -15.43
N PHE A 122 -4.21 -5.21 -14.39
CA PHE A 122 -5.56 -4.65 -14.41
C PHE A 122 -5.49 -3.16 -14.10
N VAL A 123 -5.56 -2.34 -15.16
CA VAL A 123 -5.45 -0.88 -15.05
C VAL A 123 -6.84 -0.29 -14.87
N THR A 124 -7.20 -0.07 -13.62
CA THR A 124 -8.53 0.45 -13.22
C THR A 124 -8.50 1.91 -12.80
N GLY A 125 -7.31 2.47 -12.59
CA GLY A 125 -7.16 3.87 -12.20
C GLY A 125 -5.71 4.33 -12.21
N THR A 126 -5.45 5.38 -11.44
CA THR A 126 -4.16 6.08 -11.42
C THR A 126 -3.03 5.22 -10.85
N TRP A 127 -3.31 4.46 -9.80
CA TRP A 127 -2.27 3.71 -9.11
C TRP A 127 -1.86 2.48 -9.88
N SER A 128 -2.82 1.71 -10.38
CA SER A 128 -2.53 0.56 -11.25
C SER A 128 -1.86 0.99 -12.56
N HIS A 129 -2.20 2.17 -13.12
CA HIS A 129 -1.49 2.73 -14.27
C HIS A 129 -0.02 3.05 -13.94
N ARG A 130 0.26 3.66 -12.78
CA ARG A 130 1.65 3.92 -12.35
C ARG A 130 2.43 2.64 -12.12
N ALA A 131 1.78 1.64 -11.51
CA ALA A 131 2.38 0.33 -11.31
C ALA A 131 2.73 -0.34 -12.65
N SER A 132 1.82 -0.31 -13.63
CA SER A 132 2.07 -0.86 -14.95
C SER A 132 3.19 -0.13 -15.68
N SER A 133 3.23 1.21 -15.58
CA SER A 133 4.30 2.04 -16.15
C SER A 133 5.67 1.75 -15.54
N GLU A 134 5.73 1.47 -14.23
CA GLU A 134 6.97 1.05 -13.59
C GLU A 134 7.34 -0.37 -14.02
N GLY A 135 6.39 -1.31 -13.97
CA GLY A 135 6.59 -2.72 -14.33
C GLY A 135 7.12 -2.91 -15.76
N SER A 136 6.69 -2.05 -16.69
CA SER A 136 7.15 -2.11 -18.09
C SER A 136 8.65 -1.87 -18.30
N LYS A 137 9.35 -1.39 -17.28
CA LYS A 137 10.81 -1.22 -17.30
C LYS A 137 11.57 -2.53 -17.08
N TYR A 138 10.90 -3.54 -16.56
CA TYR A 138 11.50 -4.80 -16.09
C TYR A 138 11.01 -6.03 -16.85
N CYS A 139 9.78 -5.99 -17.38
CA CYS A 139 9.22 -7.09 -18.15
C CYS A 139 8.24 -6.58 -19.21
N GLN A 140 7.84 -7.47 -20.10
CA GLN A 140 6.75 -7.17 -21.03
C GLN A 140 5.43 -7.17 -20.28
N ILE A 141 4.60 -6.17 -20.49
CA ILE A 141 3.30 -6.11 -19.82
C ILE A 141 2.15 -6.14 -20.82
N THR A 142 1.08 -6.79 -20.40
CA THR A 142 -0.23 -6.67 -21.01
C THR A 142 -1.15 -5.97 -20.01
N THR A 143 -2.04 -5.16 -20.51
CA THR A 143 -3.00 -4.43 -19.68
C THR A 143 -4.42 -4.74 -20.09
N LYS A 144 -5.30 -4.86 -19.13
CA LYS A 144 -6.74 -4.82 -19.32
C LYS A 144 -7.30 -3.69 -18.47
N GLY A 145 -8.28 -3.01 -18.99
CA GLY A 145 -8.84 -1.81 -18.40
C GLY A 145 -8.54 -0.59 -19.27
N ARG A 146 -8.81 0.59 -18.76
CA ARG A 146 -8.78 1.79 -19.59
C ARG A 146 -7.41 2.46 -19.60
N VAL A 147 -6.94 2.76 -20.80
CA VAL A 147 -5.69 3.48 -21.04
C VAL A 147 -5.92 4.96 -21.34
N GLU A 148 -7.11 5.37 -21.75
CA GLU A 148 -7.41 6.74 -22.16
C GLU A 148 -8.44 7.43 -21.26
N GLY A 149 -8.04 8.55 -20.66
CA GLY A 149 -8.89 9.48 -19.93
C GLY A 149 -9.04 9.16 -18.43
N TRP A 150 -8.58 10.06 -17.62
CA TRP A 150 -8.50 10.04 -16.16
C TRP A 150 -9.85 9.91 -15.42
N TRP A 151 -10.97 10.05 -16.13
CA TRP A 151 -12.23 10.43 -15.54
C TRP A 151 -13.29 9.33 -15.51
N GLU A 152 -13.07 8.24 -16.20
CA GLU A 152 -14.04 7.16 -16.22
C GLU A 152 -13.53 5.96 -15.43
N PRO A 153 -14.09 5.74 -14.23
CA PRO A 153 -13.78 4.58 -13.42
C PRO A 153 -14.12 3.32 -14.19
N THR A 154 -13.20 2.37 -14.23
CA THR A 154 -13.41 1.09 -14.88
C THR A 154 -13.29 0.01 -13.83
N PHE A 155 -14.40 -0.65 -13.51
CA PHE A 155 -14.35 -1.90 -12.74
C PHE A 155 -14.00 -3.03 -13.71
N LEU A 156 -13.25 -4.00 -13.20
CA LEU A 156 -13.10 -5.28 -13.88
C LEU A 156 -14.41 -6.05 -13.72
N LEU A 157 -15.06 -6.30 -14.82
CA LEU A 157 -16.15 -7.28 -14.86
C LEU A 157 -15.55 -8.68 -15.06
N PRO A 158 -16.23 -9.76 -14.65
CA PRO A 158 -15.75 -11.11 -14.86
C PRO A 158 -15.40 -11.42 -16.34
N GLU A 159 -16.16 -10.85 -17.27
CA GLU A 159 -15.91 -10.95 -18.70
C GLU A 159 -14.69 -10.16 -19.19
N ASP A 160 -14.20 -9.22 -18.40
CA ASP A 160 -13.01 -8.44 -18.72
C ASP A 160 -11.71 -9.17 -18.34
N VAL A 161 -11.83 -10.22 -17.56
CA VAL A 161 -10.65 -10.99 -17.16
C VAL A 161 -10.21 -11.85 -18.35
N PRO A 162 -8.98 -11.64 -18.88
CA PRO A 162 -8.56 -12.37 -20.06
C PRO A 162 -8.38 -13.84 -19.74
N THR A 163 -8.86 -14.70 -20.61
CA THR A 163 -8.44 -16.11 -20.61
C THR A 163 -7.02 -16.23 -21.17
N PRO A 164 -6.31 -17.33 -20.95
CA PRO A 164 -4.99 -17.53 -21.56
C PRO A 164 -4.99 -17.32 -23.08
N GLU A 165 -6.11 -17.60 -23.75
CA GLU A 165 -6.26 -17.42 -25.20
C GLU A 165 -6.45 -15.95 -25.61
N THR A 166 -6.99 -15.10 -24.72
CA THR A 166 -7.31 -13.71 -25.04
C THR A 166 -6.24 -12.71 -24.58
N THR A 167 -5.18 -13.15 -23.91
CA THR A 167 -4.07 -12.27 -23.45
C THR A 167 -3.26 -11.65 -24.58
N GLY A 168 -3.49 -12.05 -25.84
CA GLY A 168 -2.71 -11.57 -26.99
C GLY A 168 -1.26 -12.04 -27.04
N LEU A 169 -0.81 -12.77 -26.02
CA LEU A 169 0.58 -13.28 -25.91
C LEU A 169 0.82 -14.58 -26.68
N GLY A 170 -0.20 -15.04 -27.43
CA GLY A 170 -0.19 -16.38 -28.05
C GLY A 170 -0.40 -17.47 -26.99
N ALA A 171 -1.02 -18.58 -27.35
CA ALA A 171 -1.41 -19.68 -26.45
C ALA A 171 -0.24 -20.37 -25.68
N THR A 172 0.98 -19.84 -25.78
CA THR A 172 2.19 -20.51 -25.29
C THR A 172 2.87 -19.82 -24.09
N LYS A 173 2.49 -18.58 -23.73
CA LYS A 173 3.13 -17.88 -22.58
C LYS A 173 2.09 -17.42 -21.58
N ARG A 174 2.10 -18.05 -20.40
CA ARG A 174 1.40 -17.51 -19.22
C ARG A 174 2.18 -16.31 -18.69
N PRO A 175 1.50 -15.25 -18.20
CA PRO A 175 2.18 -14.18 -17.47
C PRO A 175 2.80 -14.74 -16.19
N SER A 176 3.90 -14.14 -15.76
CA SER A 176 4.57 -14.51 -14.51
C SER A 176 3.72 -14.15 -13.29
N TYR A 177 2.90 -13.11 -13.40
CA TYR A 177 1.94 -12.68 -12.38
C TYR A 177 0.83 -11.80 -12.99
N ALA A 178 -0.24 -11.66 -12.23
CA ALA A 178 -1.29 -10.67 -12.45
C ALA A 178 -1.24 -9.60 -11.33
N TYR A 179 -1.52 -8.35 -11.67
CA TYR A 179 -1.49 -7.23 -10.72
C TYR A 179 -2.83 -6.50 -10.67
N LEU A 180 -3.30 -6.22 -9.47
CA LEU A 180 -4.54 -5.48 -9.19
C LEU A 180 -4.28 -4.43 -8.10
N CYS A 181 -4.84 -3.22 -8.25
CA CYS A 181 -4.98 -2.26 -7.16
C CYS A 181 -6.38 -2.38 -6.55
N SER A 182 -6.47 -2.70 -5.25
CA SER A 182 -7.76 -2.93 -4.59
C SER A 182 -8.57 -1.66 -4.37
N ASN A 183 -7.89 -0.51 -4.26
CA ASN A 183 -8.52 0.79 -4.04
C ASN A 183 -7.79 1.93 -4.76
N GLU A 184 -8.36 2.35 -5.87
CA GLU A 184 -7.92 3.48 -6.70
C GLU A 184 -8.42 4.79 -6.10
N THR A 185 -7.75 5.30 -5.09
CA THR A 185 -8.20 6.45 -4.29
C THR A 185 -8.36 7.76 -5.05
N VAL A 186 -7.64 7.95 -6.16
CA VAL A 186 -7.77 9.12 -7.04
C VAL A 186 -9.05 9.04 -7.87
N ASN A 187 -9.43 7.83 -8.26
CA ASN A 187 -10.56 7.57 -9.17
C ASN A 187 -11.84 7.17 -8.43
N GLY A 188 -11.75 6.88 -7.12
CA GLY A 188 -12.90 6.50 -6.30
C GLY A 188 -13.42 5.09 -6.60
N ILE A 189 -12.53 4.18 -6.98
CA ILE A 189 -12.86 2.78 -7.25
C ILE A 189 -12.28 1.91 -6.15
N GLU A 190 -13.12 1.12 -5.51
CA GLU A 190 -12.69 0.15 -4.48
C GLU A 190 -13.37 -1.19 -4.72
N TYR A 191 -12.59 -2.26 -4.63
CA TYR A 191 -13.08 -3.63 -4.61
C TYR A 191 -13.36 -4.03 -3.16
N PHE A 192 -14.61 -4.10 -2.76
CA PHE A 192 -14.99 -4.60 -1.42
C PHE A 192 -14.65 -6.08 -1.28
N ASP A 193 -14.92 -6.86 -2.31
CA ASP A 193 -14.46 -8.23 -2.46
C ASP A 193 -13.49 -8.29 -3.64
N LEU A 194 -12.36 -8.95 -3.45
CA LEU A 194 -11.43 -9.17 -4.55
C LEU A 194 -12.06 -10.08 -5.60
N PRO A 195 -11.92 -9.77 -6.88
CA PRO A 195 -12.41 -10.62 -7.94
C PRO A 195 -11.73 -12.00 -7.87
N ASP A 196 -12.45 -13.03 -8.24
CA ASP A 196 -11.87 -14.36 -8.41
C ASP A 196 -11.08 -14.42 -9.71
N LEU A 197 -9.76 -14.42 -9.58
CA LEU A 197 -8.81 -14.49 -10.69
C LEU A 197 -8.07 -15.84 -10.74
N SER A 198 -8.53 -16.83 -9.97
CA SER A 198 -7.91 -18.15 -9.87
C SER A 198 -7.78 -18.88 -11.20
N HIS A 199 -8.70 -18.60 -12.14
CA HIS A 199 -8.69 -19.19 -13.49
C HIS A 199 -7.47 -18.73 -14.33
N LEU A 200 -6.79 -17.63 -13.97
CA LEU A 200 -5.55 -17.21 -14.61
C LEU A 200 -4.39 -18.17 -14.30
N GLN A 201 -4.47 -18.89 -13.18
CA GLN A 201 -3.45 -19.84 -12.72
C GLN A 201 -2.04 -19.21 -12.67
N VAL A 202 -1.95 -17.97 -12.26
CA VAL A 202 -0.71 -17.21 -12.05
C VAL A 202 -0.79 -16.49 -10.71
N PRO A 203 0.35 -16.16 -10.07
CA PRO A 203 0.36 -15.40 -8.84
C PRO A 203 -0.41 -14.09 -8.97
N LEU A 204 -1.29 -13.81 -8.01
CA LEU A 204 -2.00 -12.55 -7.90
C LEU A 204 -1.30 -11.61 -6.93
N VAL A 205 -0.89 -10.46 -7.44
CA VAL A 205 -0.31 -9.36 -6.67
C VAL A 205 -1.37 -8.28 -6.47
N VAL A 206 -1.62 -7.89 -5.21
CA VAL A 206 -2.62 -6.88 -4.88
C VAL A 206 -1.97 -5.71 -4.13
N ASP A 207 -2.08 -4.52 -4.71
CA ASP A 207 -1.78 -3.28 -4.00
C ASP A 207 -2.97 -2.92 -3.12
N MET A 208 -2.78 -3.06 -1.83
CA MET A 208 -3.74 -2.73 -0.78
C MET A 208 -3.29 -1.52 0.04
N SER A 209 -2.49 -0.63 -0.53
CA SER A 209 -1.84 0.46 0.21
C SER A 209 -2.82 1.33 0.97
N SER A 210 -4.01 1.55 0.46
CA SER A 210 -4.98 2.45 1.09
C SER A 210 -6.09 1.76 1.88
N ASP A 211 -6.29 0.46 1.70
CA ASP A 211 -7.42 -0.26 2.27
C ASP A 211 -7.05 -1.54 3.04
N MET A 212 -5.76 -1.87 3.18
CA MET A 212 -5.34 -2.98 4.02
C MET A 212 -5.78 -2.76 5.47
N GLY A 213 -6.54 -3.72 6.02
CA GLY A 213 -7.08 -3.66 7.37
C GLY A 213 -8.37 -2.82 7.53
N THR A 214 -8.96 -2.32 6.45
CA THR A 214 -10.28 -1.65 6.49
C THR A 214 -11.43 -2.65 6.38
N LYS A 215 -11.17 -3.82 5.84
CA LYS A 215 -12.12 -4.89 5.57
C LYS A 215 -11.47 -6.26 5.75
N VAL A 216 -12.29 -7.29 5.85
CA VAL A 216 -11.82 -8.67 5.82
C VAL A 216 -11.40 -9.03 4.40
N VAL A 217 -10.22 -9.61 4.26
CA VAL A 217 -9.67 -10.07 2.98
C VAL A 217 -9.42 -11.56 3.06
N ASP A 218 -9.87 -12.29 2.06
CA ASP A 218 -9.52 -13.70 1.90
C ASP A 218 -8.13 -13.81 1.24
N PHE A 219 -7.10 -13.95 2.07
CA PHE A 219 -5.73 -14.09 1.60
C PHE A 219 -5.47 -15.40 0.84
N ASN A 220 -6.41 -16.37 0.84
CA ASN A 220 -6.27 -17.53 0.00
C ASN A 220 -6.35 -17.21 -1.50
N LYS A 221 -6.91 -16.08 -1.84
CA LYS A 221 -7.01 -15.58 -3.22
C LYS A 221 -5.84 -14.70 -3.65
N VAL A 222 -4.89 -14.44 -2.75
CA VAL A 222 -3.80 -13.47 -2.98
C VAL A 222 -2.47 -14.14 -2.71
N ASP A 223 -1.53 -13.98 -3.62
CA ASP A 223 -0.19 -14.54 -3.47
C ASP A 223 0.80 -13.51 -2.93
N VAL A 224 0.65 -12.26 -3.34
CA VAL A 224 1.40 -11.13 -2.77
C VAL A 224 0.44 -9.97 -2.52
N ALA A 225 0.37 -9.50 -1.29
CA ALA A 225 -0.27 -8.22 -0.96
C ALA A 225 0.76 -7.26 -0.38
N PHE A 226 0.65 -5.98 -0.71
CA PHE A 226 1.47 -4.97 -0.05
C PHE A 226 0.67 -3.72 0.31
N ALA A 227 1.13 -3.03 1.34
CA ALA A 227 0.53 -1.78 1.79
C ALA A 227 1.55 -0.80 2.36
N CYS A 228 1.40 0.47 2.02
CA CYS A 228 2.12 1.55 2.69
C CYS A 228 1.46 1.81 4.05
N ALA A 229 2.22 1.69 5.14
CA ALA A 229 1.70 1.84 6.49
C ALA A 229 0.99 3.19 6.78
N PRO A 230 1.45 4.36 6.24
CA PRO A 230 0.89 5.67 6.62
C PRO A 230 -0.54 5.93 6.20
N LYS A 231 -1.18 5.02 5.50
CA LYS A 231 -2.61 5.11 5.17
C LYS A 231 -3.46 4.61 6.33
N ASN A 232 -3.44 3.30 6.60
CA ASN A 232 -4.32 2.70 7.60
C ASN A 232 -3.62 1.84 8.67
N LEU A 233 -2.33 1.55 8.52
CA LEU A 233 -1.63 0.59 9.39
C LEU A 233 -0.64 1.22 10.37
N GLY A 234 -0.14 2.43 10.11
CA GLY A 234 0.86 3.02 11.00
C GLY A 234 1.50 4.31 10.50
N ILE A 235 2.76 4.48 10.83
CA ILE A 235 3.54 5.69 10.49
C ILE A 235 4.20 5.59 9.12
N PRO A 236 4.60 6.75 8.52
CA PRO A 236 5.38 6.78 7.27
C PRO A 236 6.74 6.06 7.42
N GLY A 237 7.23 5.52 6.30
CA GLY A 237 8.53 4.87 6.21
C GLY A 237 8.46 3.35 6.17
N LEU A 238 7.34 2.76 6.59
CA LEU A 238 7.13 1.32 6.58
C LEU A 238 6.21 0.90 5.43
N THR A 239 6.57 -0.19 4.78
CA THR A 239 5.75 -0.93 3.83
C THR A 239 5.63 -2.37 4.31
N ILE A 240 4.41 -2.88 4.39
CA ILE A 240 4.14 -4.26 4.76
C ILE A 240 3.90 -5.04 3.48
N VAL A 241 4.57 -6.18 3.36
CA VAL A 241 4.37 -7.13 2.27
C VAL A 241 3.99 -8.46 2.89
N VAL A 242 2.91 -9.04 2.42
CA VAL A 242 2.47 -10.41 2.73
C VAL A 242 2.65 -11.22 1.47
N ALA A 243 3.44 -12.26 1.52
CA ALA A 243 3.73 -13.10 0.35
C ALA A 243 3.58 -14.57 0.69
N ARG A 244 3.09 -15.37 -0.25
CA ARG A 244 3.12 -16.83 -0.13
C ARG A 244 4.56 -17.34 -0.17
N LYS A 245 4.84 -18.32 0.66
CA LYS A 245 6.17 -18.93 0.75
C LYS A 245 6.55 -19.82 -0.44
N GLU A 246 5.57 -20.20 -1.23
CA GLU A 246 5.74 -21.05 -2.41
C GLU A 246 6.17 -20.30 -3.68
N LEU A 247 6.22 -18.97 -3.63
CA LEU A 247 6.59 -18.09 -4.75
C LEU A 247 8.08 -18.09 -5.04
#